data_0a9a0e9d7595355709a22d841c81a3a6
#
_entry.id   0a9a0e9d7595355709a22d841c81a3a6
#
_cell.length_a   1.000
_cell.length_b   1.000
_cell.length_c   1.000
_cell.angle_alpha   90.00
_cell.angle_beta   90.00
_cell.angle_gamma   90.00
#
_symmetry.space_group_name_H-M   'P 1'
#
loop_
_entity.id
_entity.type
_entity.pdbx_description
1 polymer ?
#
loop_
_entity_poly.entity_id
_entity_poly.type
_entity_poly.pdbx_seq_one_letter_code
_entity_poly.pdbx_strand_id
1 'polypeptide(L)'
;GAAAGMAWLMGGSYQTIAMAIGSMIGDVSGMICDGASNSCAMKVSTSVTSAWKAVMMALDDTAVTGNEGIVAHDVEQSISNLCALACRSMQATDRQIIEIMASKVL
;
A
#
# COMPACT_ATOMS: atom_id res chain seq x y z
N GLY A 1 7.20 -2.19 1.89
CA GLY A 1 8.61 -2.63 1.88
C GLY A 1 9.34 -2.27 0.61
N ALA A 2 8.80 -2.63 -0.56
CA ALA A 2 9.48 -2.46 -1.85
C ALA A 2 9.87 -0.99 -2.12
N ALA A 3 8.96 -0.06 -1.92
CA ALA A 3 9.25 1.36 -2.17
C ALA A 3 10.36 1.89 -1.26
N ALA A 4 10.33 1.54 0.01
CA ALA A 4 11.37 1.93 0.95
C ALA A 4 12.74 1.39 0.54
N GLY A 5 12.81 0.11 0.18
CA GLY A 5 14.04 -0.53 -0.28
C GLY A 5 14.57 0.09 -1.57
N MET A 6 13.74 0.33 -2.55
CA MET A 6 14.12 0.98 -3.81
C MET A 6 14.64 2.40 -3.56
N ALA A 7 13.94 3.19 -2.75
CA ALA A 7 14.36 4.55 -2.43
C ALA A 7 15.72 4.55 -1.74
N TRP A 8 15.94 3.63 -0.81
CA TRP A 8 17.22 3.48 -0.12
C TRP A 8 18.34 3.10 -1.09
N LEU A 9 18.12 2.13 -1.96
CA LEU A 9 19.10 1.68 -2.96
C LEU A 9 19.48 2.79 -3.94
N MET A 10 18.55 3.69 -4.23
CA MET A 10 18.80 4.84 -5.11
C MET A 10 19.41 6.05 -4.38
N GLY A 11 19.84 5.88 -3.15
CA GLY A 11 20.50 6.92 -2.37
C GLY A 11 19.55 7.91 -1.72
N GLY A 12 18.27 7.58 -1.60
CA GLY A 12 17.29 8.44 -0.96
C GLY A 12 17.57 8.64 0.53
N SER A 13 17.27 9.85 1.02
CA SER A 13 17.32 10.18 2.44
C SER A 13 16.15 9.55 3.18
N TYR A 14 16.15 9.64 4.51
CA TYR A 14 14.97 9.26 5.31
C TYR A 14 13.71 9.96 4.81
N GLN A 15 13.81 11.25 4.52
CA GLN A 15 12.66 12.02 4.00
C GLN A 15 12.14 11.46 2.68
N THR A 16 13.02 11.14 1.75
CA THR A 16 12.65 10.52 0.47
C THR A 16 11.98 9.17 0.68
N ILE A 17 12.51 8.35 1.57
CA ILE A 17 11.94 7.04 1.91
C ILE A 17 10.54 7.22 2.52
N ALA A 18 10.38 8.14 3.47
CA ALA A 18 9.10 8.44 4.10
C ALA A 18 8.05 8.91 3.09
N MET A 19 8.44 9.76 2.15
CA MET A 19 7.58 10.23 1.06
C MET A 19 7.12 9.07 0.17
N ALA A 20 8.02 8.18 -0.20
CA ALA A 20 7.68 7.01 -1.01
C ALA A 20 6.69 6.09 -0.28
N ILE A 21 6.89 5.84 1.00
CA ILE A 21 5.97 5.03 1.82
C ILE A 21 4.59 5.69 1.89
N GLY A 22 4.52 6.99 2.15
CA GLY A 22 3.27 7.74 2.21
C GLY A 22 2.49 7.67 0.91
N SER A 23 3.16 7.84 -0.23
CA SER A 23 2.54 7.73 -1.55
C SER A 23 2.03 6.32 -1.83
N MET A 24 2.75 5.28 -1.42
CA MET A 24 2.30 3.89 -1.53
C MET A 24 1.02 3.65 -0.73
N ILE A 25 0.96 4.15 0.50
CA ILE A 25 -0.23 4.02 1.33
C ILE A 25 -1.43 4.70 0.66
N GLY A 26 -1.24 5.89 0.13
CA GLY A 26 -2.30 6.62 -0.58
C GLY A 26 -2.76 5.92 -1.86
N ASP A 27 -1.85 5.26 -2.55
CA ASP A 27 -2.14 4.64 -3.86
C ASP A 27 -2.81 3.26 -3.73
N VAL A 28 -2.27 2.38 -2.89
CA VAL A 28 -2.66 0.95 -2.92
C VAL A 28 -3.34 0.45 -1.64
N SER A 29 -3.70 1.31 -0.70
CA SER A 29 -4.32 0.90 0.56
C SER A 29 -5.69 0.23 0.37
N GLY A 30 -6.36 0.44 -0.76
CA GLY A 30 -7.62 -0.19 -1.10
C GLY A 30 -7.51 -1.55 -1.79
N MET A 31 -6.31 -2.05 -1.99
CA MET A 31 -6.08 -3.32 -2.67
C MET A 31 -6.30 -4.48 -1.70
N ILE A 32 -7.34 -5.27 -1.92
CA ILE A 32 -7.69 -6.39 -1.06
C ILE A 32 -7.18 -7.71 -1.62
N CYS A 33 -6.89 -8.66 -0.72
CA CYS A 33 -6.63 -10.05 -1.10
C CYS A 33 -7.96 -10.80 -1.22
N ASP A 34 -8.22 -11.38 -2.37
CA ASP A 34 -9.47 -12.09 -2.66
C ASP A 34 -9.26 -13.60 -2.82
N GLY A 35 -8.18 -14.15 -2.27
CA GLY A 35 -8.02 -15.60 -2.18
C GLY A 35 -6.70 -16.18 -2.68
N ALA A 36 -5.61 -15.47 -2.59
CA ALA A 36 -4.24 -15.97 -2.81
C ALA A 36 -4.09 -16.85 -4.09
N SER A 37 -4.48 -16.30 -5.22
CA SER A 37 -4.45 -16.98 -6.52
C SER A 37 -3.67 -16.17 -7.55
N ASN A 38 -3.87 -16.44 -8.83
CA ASN A 38 -3.26 -15.68 -9.93
C ASN A 38 -3.57 -14.18 -9.85
N SER A 39 -4.74 -13.82 -9.36
CA SER A 39 -5.09 -12.41 -9.16
C SER A 39 -4.19 -11.74 -8.12
N CYS A 40 -3.78 -12.47 -7.09
CA CYS A 40 -2.80 -11.95 -6.12
C CYS A 40 -1.43 -11.75 -6.74
N ALA A 41 -1.02 -12.61 -7.65
CA ALA A 41 0.23 -12.42 -8.40
C ALA A 41 0.18 -11.12 -9.23
N MET A 42 -0.94 -10.83 -9.86
CA MET A 42 -1.15 -9.57 -10.56
C MET A 42 -1.09 -8.36 -9.63
N LYS A 43 -1.64 -8.47 -8.42
CA LYS A 43 -1.59 -7.41 -7.40
C LYS A 43 -0.16 -7.13 -6.95
N VAL A 44 0.68 -8.17 -6.84
CA VAL A 44 2.12 -7.98 -6.56
C VAL A 44 2.77 -7.18 -7.68
N SER A 45 2.52 -7.51 -8.93
CA SER A 45 3.04 -6.77 -10.08
C SER A 45 2.59 -5.31 -10.06
N THR A 46 1.30 -5.07 -9.82
CA THR A 46 0.74 -3.72 -9.70
C THR A 46 1.40 -2.94 -8.55
N SER A 47 1.62 -3.60 -7.41
CA SER A 47 2.25 -2.98 -6.25
C SER A 47 3.71 -2.60 -6.52
N VAL A 48 4.44 -3.42 -7.25
CA VAL A 48 5.83 -3.11 -7.65
C VAL A 48 5.87 -1.91 -8.59
N THR A 49 4.95 -1.84 -9.55
CA THR A 49 4.83 -0.68 -10.45
C THR A 49 4.49 0.59 -9.67
N SER A 50 3.56 0.50 -8.74
CA SER A 50 3.21 1.62 -7.86
C SER A 50 4.42 2.04 -7.00
N ALA A 51 5.17 1.08 -6.46
CA ALA A 51 6.36 1.35 -5.67
C ALA A 51 7.41 2.12 -6.48
N TRP A 52 7.66 1.72 -7.71
CA TRP A 52 8.59 2.42 -8.60
C TRP A 52 8.13 3.85 -8.89
N LYS A 53 6.85 4.02 -9.18
CA LYS A 53 6.25 5.34 -9.39
C LYS A 53 6.40 6.23 -8.15
N ALA A 54 6.11 5.69 -6.98
CA ALA A 54 6.23 6.43 -5.70
C ALA A 54 7.68 6.86 -5.42
N VAL A 55 8.65 5.99 -5.73
CA VAL A 55 10.08 6.30 -5.58
C VAL A 55 10.51 7.41 -6.54
N MET A 56 10.10 7.33 -7.81
CA MET A 56 10.43 8.37 -8.79
C MET A 56 9.84 9.72 -8.38
N MET A 57 8.59 9.74 -7.90
CA MET A 57 7.97 10.95 -7.37
C MET A 57 8.76 11.50 -6.18
N ALA A 58 9.12 10.66 -5.22
CA ALA A 58 9.83 11.08 -4.02
C ALA A 58 11.23 11.63 -4.33
N LEU A 59 11.94 11.04 -5.27
CA LEU A 59 13.24 11.53 -5.73
C LEU A 59 13.12 12.90 -6.41
N ASP A 60 11.96 13.20 -6.98
CA ASP A 60 11.62 14.49 -7.56
C ASP A 60 10.89 15.42 -6.57
N ASP A 61 11.02 15.14 -5.30
CA ASP A 61 10.42 15.91 -4.18
C ASP A 61 8.90 16.05 -4.29
N THR A 62 8.23 15.01 -4.78
CA THR A 62 6.77 14.96 -4.95
C THR A 62 6.22 13.74 -4.22
N ALA A 63 5.12 13.93 -3.50
CA ALA A 63 4.47 12.84 -2.76
C ALA A 63 3.00 13.16 -2.50
N VAL A 64 2.24 12.12 -2.16
CA VAL A 64 0.92 12.30 -1.54
C VAL A 64 1.12 12.96 -0.18
N THR A 65 0.32 13.99 0.09
CA THR A 65 0.51 14.84 1.28
C THR A 65 -0.31 14.34 2.47
N GLY A 66 0.04 14.83 3.66
CA GLY A 66 -0.68 14.52 4.88
C GLY A 66 -2.10 15.08 4.97
N ASN A 67 -2.54 15.78 3.94
CA ASN A 67 -3.92 16.29 3.83
C ASN A 67 -4.83 15.37 3.03
N GLU A 68 -4.31 14.24 2.54
CA GLU A 68 -5.01 13.37 1.61
C GLU A 68 -5.35 12.02 2.24
N GLY A 69 -6.63 11.74 2.38
CA GLY A 69 -7.13 10.45 2.84
C GLY A 69 -6.57 10.04 4.20
N ILE A 70 -6.02 8.83 4.26
CA ILE A 70 -5.43 8.27 5.48
C ILE A 70 -3.95 8.60 5.65
N VAL A 71 -3.35 9.25 4.66
CA VAL A 71 -1.94 9.67 4.73
C VAL A 71 -1.82 10.84 5.71
N ALA A 72 -0.83 10.77 6.59
CA ALA A 72 -0.53 11.81 7.57
C ALA A 72 0.82 12.47 7.24
N HIS A 73 1.13 13.56 7.89
CA HIS A 73 2.42 14.23 7.71
C HIS A 73 3.58 13.38 8.23
N ASP A 74 3.35 12.60 9.29
CA ASP A 74 4.31 11.66 9.84
C ASP A 74 4.09 10.27 9.24
N VAL A 75 5.14 9.64 8.72
CA VAL A 75 5.06 8.33 8.08
C VAL A 75 4.60 7.25 9.06
N GLU A 76 5.01 7.32 10.31
CA GLU A 76 4.58 6.35 11.32
C GLU A 76 3.07 6.47 11.58
N GLN A 77 2.53 7.66 11.57
CA GLN A 77 1.08 7.87 11.70
C GLN A 77 0.34 7.32 10.48
N SER A 78 0.88 7.48 9.27
CA SER A 78 0.29 6.91 8.05
C SER A 78 0.24 5.38 8.13
N ILE A 79 1.32 4.75 8.59
CA ILE A 79 1.38 3.30 8.79
C ILE A 79 0.35 2.87 9.84
N SER A 80 0.26 3.60 10.95
CA SER A 80 -0.71 3.32 12.02
C SER A 80 -2.15 3.42 11.52
N ASN A 81 -2.46 4.42 10.71
CA ASN A 81 -3.78 4.58 10.11
C ASN A 81 -4.14 3.41 9.19
N LEU A 82 -3.19 2.97 8.36
CA LEU A 82 -3.37 1.80 7.51
C LEU A 82 -3.62 0.54 8.33
N CYS A 83 -2.82 0.33 9.38
CA CYS A 83 -2.97 -0.82 10.28
C CYS A 83 -4.33 -0.81 10.99
N ALA A 84 -4.81 0.34 11.43
CA ALA A 84 -6.12 0.47 12.06
C ALA A 84 -7.25 0.08 11.10
N LEU A 85 -7.17 0.52 9.85
CA LEU A 85 -8.11 0.12 8.79
C LEU A 85 -8.09 -1.40 8.58
N ALA A 86 -6.90 -1.97 8.41
CA ALA A 86 -6.73 -3.40 8.18
C ALA A 86 -7.27 -4.23 9.36
N CYS A 87 -6.95 -3.84 10.60
CA CYS A 87 -7.32 -4.60 11.79
C CYS A 87 -8.80 -4.49 12.16
N ARG A 88 -9.44 -3.35 11.85
CA ARG A 88 -10.83 -3.10 12.28
C ARG A 88 -11.84 -3.32 11.18
N SER A 89 -11.66 -2.65 10.04
CA SER A 89 -12.69 -2.61 8.99
C SER A 89 -12.59 -3.80 8.05
N MET A 90 -11.41 -4.36 7.85
CA MET A 90 -11.21 -5.43 6.87
C MET A 90 -11.67 -6.80 7.37
N GLN A 91 -11.97 -6.97 8.66
CA GLN A 91 -12.46 -8.25 9.18
C GLN A 91 -13.78 -8.67 8.53
N ALA A 92 -14.72 -7.75 8.38
CA ALA A 92 -15.99 -8.03 7.71
C ALA A 92 -15.78 -8.33 6.22
N THR A 93 -14.88 -7.61 5.58
CA THR A 93 -14.50 -7.84 4.18
C THR A 93 -13.92 -9.24 3.99
N ASP A 94 -13.00 -9.66 4.85
CA ASP A 94 -12.38 -10.98 4.81
C ASP A 94 -13.42 -12.09 4.96
N ARG A 95 -14.36 -11.95 5.90
CA ARG A 95 -15.44 -12.91 6.08
C ARG A 95 -16.30 -13.03 4.83
N GLN A 96 -16.66 -11.93 4.21
CA GLN A 96 -17.46 -11.92 2.98
C GLN A 96 -16.70 -12.58 1.84
N ILE A 97 -15.41 -12.34 1.70
CA ILE A 97 -14.57 -12.98 0.68
C ILE A 97 -14.57 -14.50 0.88
N ILE A 98 -14.38 -14.96 2.11
CA ILE A 98 -14.41 -16.39 2.44
C ILE A 98 -15.77 -17.01 2.08
N GLU A 99 -16.87 -16.33 2.40
CA GLU A 99 -18.22 -16.77 2.04
C GLU A 99 -18.40 -16.90 0.53
N ILE A 100 -17.94 -15.91 -0.24
CA ILE A 100 -17.98 -15.93 -1.70
C ILE A 100 -17.17 -17.10 -2.24
N MET A 101 -15.96 -17.31 -1.74
CA MET A 101 -15.10 -18.41 -2.17
C MET A 101 -15.73 -19.76 -1.88
N ALA A 102 -16.29 -19.93 -0.67
CA ALA A 102 -16.93 -21.17 -0.26
C ALA A 102 -18.19 -21.49 -1.06
N SER A 103 -18.88 -20.49 -1.60
CA SER A 103 -20.11 -20.64 -2.37
C SER A 103 -19.87 -20.98 -3.84
N LYS A 104 -18.63 -20.92 -4.33
CA LYS A 104 -18.33 -21.22 -5.72
C LYS A 104 -18.44 -22.71 -6.01
N VAL A 105 -19.08 -23.03 -7.14
CA VAL A 105 -19.13 -24.37 -7.70
C VAL A 105 -17.95 -24.52 -8.67
N LEU A 106 -17.10 -25.49 -8.41
CA LEU A 106 -15.95 -25.77 -9.27
C LEU A 106 -16.29 -26.79 -10.37
#